data_47a58c1eee5e2423ea245fc042a6fc65
#
_entry.id   47a58c1eee5e2423ea245fc042a6fc65
#
_cell.length_a   1.000
_cell.length_b   1.000
_cell.length_c   1.000
_cell.angle_alpha   90.00
_cell.angle_beta   90.00
_cell.angle_gamma   90.00
#
_symmetry.space_group_name_H-M   'P 1'
#
loop_
_entity.id
_entity.type
_entity.pdbx_description
1 polymer ?
#
loop_
_entity_poly.entity_id
_entity_poly.type
_entity_poly.pdbx_seq_one_letter_code
_entity_poly.pdbx_strand_id
1 'polypeptide(L)'
;MSGAQSSNGTTEAQTNLKIAQKVQNLLEQSGATVILTRSDENAIYDIDSKTLKQKKVSDIHNRVKIGNSSSADLFVSIHLNKIPQSQYWGWQCFFKSNNEQSQKLANSLQNSLNQSIQKDNKRVAMKLDDVYIMKHVEIPISIVECGFLSNPEEEKQLLEDEYQNKLAWGIYTGIMDYFYT
;
A
#
# COMPACT_ATOMS: atom_id res chain seq x y z
N MET A 1 8.77 13.44 0.69
CA MET A 1 9.66 12.59 1.53
C MET A 1 9.71 11.21 0.91
N SER A 2 10.89 10.64 0.75
CA SER A 2 11.12 9.41 -0.02
C SER A 2 10.64 8.10 0.65
N GLY A 3 10.04 8.16 1.85
CA GLY A 3 9.74 6.94 2.61
C GLY A 3 11.00 6.21 3.05
N ALA A 4 10.96 4.88 3.11
CA ALA A 4 12.14 4.05 3.28
C ALA A 4 13.04 4.15 2.03
N GLN A 5 14.35 4.06 2.22
CA GLN A 5 15.32 3.97 1.13
C GLN A 5 16.22 2.77 1.36
N SER A 6 16.44 1.99 0.29
CA SER A 6 17.36 0.86 0.33
C SER A 6 18.82 1.31 0.42
N SER A 7 19.74 0.39 0.61
CA SER A 7 21.19 0.64 0.53
C SER A 7 21.64 1.06 -0.88
N ASN A 8 20.90 0.65 -1.91
CA ASN A 8 21.22 0.93 -3.32
C ASN A 8 20.54 2.20 -3.85
N GLY A 9 19.85 2.96 -2.98
CA GLY A 9 19.22 4.22 -3.34
C GLY A 9 17.77 4.10 -3.83
N THR A 10 17.20 2.90 -3.93
CA THR A 10 15.79 2.69 -4.26
C THR A 10 14.90 3.34 -3.21
N THR A 11 13.96 4.17 -3.62
CA THR A 11 13.03 4.82 -2.71
C THR A 11 11.68 4.11 -2.71
N GLU A 12 11.13 3.90 -1.52
CA GLU A 12 9.78 3.41 -1.33
C GLU A 12 8.77 4.24 -2.13
N ALA A 13 8.91 5.57 -2.10
CA ALA A 13 7.97 6.48 -2.73
C ALA A 13 7.82 6.28 -4.24
N GLN A 14 8.93 6.02 -4.96
CA GLN A 14 8.91 5.79 -6.40
C GLN A 14 8.26 4.45 -6.75
N THR A 15 8.66 3.39 -6.04
CA THR A 15 8.17 2.04 -6.33
C THR A 15 6.69 1.92 -5.98
N ASN A 16 6.24 2.46 -4.83
CA ASN A 16 4.83 2.47 -4.45
C ASN A 16 3.96 3.20 -5.45
N LEU A 17 4.44 4.35 -5.98
CA LEU A 17 3.70 5.12 -6.97
C LEU A 17 3.51 4.32 -8.26
N LYS A 18 4.56 3.66 -8.76
CA LYS A 18 4.48 2.80 -9.95
C LYS A 18 3.47 1.67 -9.79
N ILE A 19 3.51 0.98 -8.64
CA ILE A 19 2.55 -0.10 -8.34
C ILE A 19 1.12 0.48 -8.27
N ALA A 20 0.93 1.61 -7.56
CA ALA A 20 -0.38 2.25 -7.43
C ALA A 20 -0.96 2.70 -8.79
N GLN A 21 -0.14 3.25 -9.69
CA GLN A 21 -0.56 3.62 -11.05
C GLN A 21 -0.95 2.40 -11.90
N LYS A 22 -0.24 1.28 -11.76
CA LYS A 22 -0.62 0.03 -12.43
C LYS A 22 -1.97 -0.50 -11.90
N VAL A 23 -2.19 -0.46 -10.58
CA VAL A 23 -3.49 -0.82 -9.96
C VAL A 23 -4.60 0.13 -10.44
N GLN A 24 -4.34 1.44 -10.48
CA GLN A 24 -5.28 2.43 -11.00
C GLN A 24 -5.71 2.07 -12.43
N ASN A 25 -4.75 1.82 -13.32
CA ASN A 25 -5.05 1.49 -14.72
C ASN A 25 -5.95 0.24 -14.83
N LEU A 26 -5.71 -0.81 -14.04
CA LEU A 26 -6.53 -2.02 -14.04
C LEU A 26 -7.95 -1.75 -13.53
N LEU A 27 -8.09 -1.01 -12.45
CA LEU A 27 -9.39 -0.66 -11.86
C LEU A 27 -10.21 0.24 -12.79
N GLU A 28 -9.59 1.28 -13.38
CA GLU A 28 -10.27 2.20 -14.30
C GLU A 28 -10.72 1.49 -15.58
N GLN A 29 -9.94 0.54 -16.11
CA GLN A 29 -10.37 -0.31 -17.23
C GLN A 29 -11.58 -1.20 -16.88
N SER A 30 -11.77 -1.50 -15.60
CA SER A 30 -12.95 -2.25 -15.10
C SER A 30 -14.12 -1.34 -14.70
N GLY A 31 -14.04 -0.04 -14.98
CA GLY A 31 -15.11 0.94 -14.73
C GLY A 31 -15.11 1.55 -13.34
N ALA A 32 -14.10 1.30 -12.51
CA ALA A 32 -13.97 1.95 -11.20
C ALA A 32 -13.46 3.40 -11.33
N THR A 33 -13.80 4.24 -10.36
CA THR A 33 -13.17 5.56 -10.19
C THR A 33 -12.05 5.44 -9.17
N VAL A 34 -10.83 5.83 -9.54
CA VAL A 34 -9.67 5.74 -8.66
C VAL A 34 -9.13 7.13 -8.32
N ILE A 35 -8.97 7.38 -7.03
CA ILE A 35 -8.38 8.62 -6.50
C ILE A 35 -7.02 8.28 -5.88
N LEU A 36 -5.94 8.70 -6.53
CA LEU A 36 -4.61 8.63 -5.93
C LEU A 36 -4.41 9.78 -4.95
N THR A 37 -3.88 9.47 -3.76
CA THR A 37 -3.55 10.53 -2.78
C THR A 37 -2.37 11.41 -3.24
N ARG A 38 -1.56 10.95 -4.18
CA ARG A 38 -0.53 11.71 -4.90
C ARG A 38 -0.33 11.15 -6.31
N SER A 39 0.02 11.98 -7.26
CA SER A 39 0.27 11.60 -8.67
C SER A 39 1.75 11.61 -9.04
N ASP A 40 2.60 12.15 -8.17
CA ASP A 40 4.06 12.24 -8.34
C ASP A 40 4.81 11.74 -7.10
N GLU A 41 6.14 11.89 -7.07
CA GLU A 41 7.00 11.46 -5.97
C GLU A 41 6.95 12.40 -4.74
N ASN A 42 6.29 13.55 -4.86
CA ASN A 42 6.22 14.52 -3.79
C ASN A 42 5.25 14.07 -2.68
N ALA A 43 5.61 14.39 -1.46
CA ALA A 43 4.69 14.28 -0.33
C ALA A 43 3.69 15.44 -0.34
N ILE A 44 2.48 15.18 0.13
CA ILE A 44 1.35 16.12 0.08
C ILE A 44 1.18 16.89 1.40
N TYR A 45 2.30 17.37 1.98
CA TYR A 45 2.26 18.16 3.21
C TYR A 45 1.98 19.65 2.94
N ASP A 46 1.42 20.33 3.93
CA ASP A 46 1.12 21.76 3.85
C ASP A 46 2.39 22.60 3.77
N ILE A 47 2.34 23.68 3.02
CA ILE A 47 3.48 24.57 2.74
C ILE A 47 4.12 25.14 4.01
N ASP A 48 3.34 25.32 5.07
CA ASP A 48 3.80 25.86 6.35
C ASP A 48 4.55 24.82 7.20
N SER A 49 4.63 23.58 6.78
CA SER A 49 5.35 22.50 7.46
C SER A 49 6.86 22.69 7.31
N LYS A 50 7.53 23.19 8.37
CA LYS A 50 8.96 23.55 8.33
C LYS A 50 9.89 22.39 8.66
N THR A 51 9.52 21.54 9.63
CA THR A 51 10.36 20.42 10.08
C THR A 51 9.97 19.11 9.39
N LEU A 52 10.90 18.14 9.32
CA LEU A 52 10.61 16.81 8.79
C LEU A 52 9.46 16.13 9.55
N LYS A 53 9.38 16.33 10.87
CA LYS A 53 8.28 15.80 11.69
C LYS A 53 6.94 16.41 11.28
N GLN A 54 6.88 17.74 11.15
CA GLN A 54 5.67 18.45 10.71
C GLN A 54 5.23 18.00 9.32
N LYS A 55 6.17 17.88 8.37
CA LYS A 55 5.90 17.38 7.03
C LYS A 55 5.33 15.97 7.02
N LYS A 56 5.86 15.06 7.85
CA LYS A 56 5.31 13.70 7.99
C LYS A 56 3.89 13.70 8.55
N VAL A 57 3.66 14.48 9.59
CA VAL A 57 2.33 14.59 10.22
C VAL A 57 1.33 15.19 9.26
N SER A 58 1.67 16.30 8.59
CA SER A 58 0.79 16.93 7.61
C SER A 58 0.48 16.00 6.42
N ASP A 59 1.48 15.30 5.87
CA ASP A 59 1.27 14.37 4.76
C ASP A 59 0.26 13.27 5.13
N ILE A 60 0.40 12.66 6.29
CA ILE A 60 -0.53 11.59 6.69
C ILE A 60 -1.94 12.13 6.99
N HIS A 61 -2.05 13.34 7.57
CA HIS A 61 -3.34 13.99 7.79
C HIS A 61 -4.04 14.30 6.45
N ASN A 62 -3.30 14.80 5.47
CA ASN A 62 -3.86 15.10 4.15
C ASN A 62 -4.33 13.84 3.43
N ARG A 63 -3.62 12.70 3.55
CA ARG A 63 -4.08 11.41 3.03
C ARG A 63 -5.39 10.95 3.67
N VAL A 64 -5.48 11.05 5.00
CA VAL A 64 -6.73 10.73 5.72
C VAL A 64 -7.87 11.64 5.27
N LYS A 65 -7.61 12.94 5.13
CA LYS A 65 -8.61 13.91 4.65
C LYS A 65 -9.10 13.56 3.24
N ILE A 66 -8.20 13.23 2.31
CA ILE A 66 -8.58 12.79 0.97
C ILE A 66 -9.45 11.54 1.03
N GLY A 67 -9.06 10.52 1.80
CA GLY A 67 -9.84 9.29 1.97
C GLY A 67 -11.26 9.56 2.47
N ASN A 68 -11.38 10.31 3.56
CA ASN A 68 -12.68 10.54 4.21
C ASN A 68 -13.59 11.51 3.43
N SER A 69 -13.02 12.40 2.58
CA SER A 69 -13.81 13.36 1.78
C SER A 69 -14.14 12.87 0.37
N SER A 70 -13.59 11.73 -0.06
CA SER A 70 -13.67 11.28 -1.46
C SER A 70 -14.96 10.53 -1.81
N SER A 71 -15.77 10.15 -0.86
CA SER A 71 -16.92 9.24 -1.03
C SER A 71 -16.51 7.89 -1.66
N ALA A 72 -15.27 7.46 -1.47
CA ALA A 72 -14.78 6.18 -1.95
C ALA A 72 -15.31 5.02 -1.10
N ASP A 73 -15.45 3.85 -1.70
CA ASP A 73 -15.94 2.63 -1.05
C ASP A 73 -14.89 1.97 -0.15
N LEU A 74 -13.60 2.17 -0.47
CA LEU A 74 -12.48 1.59 0.28
C LEU A 74 -11.19 2.41 0.10
N PHE A 75 -10.22 2.17 0.99
CA PHE A 75 -8.89 2.77 0.96
C PHE A 75 -7.80 1.70 0.99
N VAL A 76 -6.90 1.69 -0.01
CA VAL A 76 -5.72 0.82 -0.02
C VAL A 76 -4.46 1.65 0.03
N SER A 77 -3.62 1.40 1.04
CA SER A 77 -2.33 2.06 1.22
C SER A 77 -1.19 1.12 0.83
N ILE A 78 -0.46 1.45 -0.23
CA ILE A 78 0.61 0.61 -0.79
C ILE A 78 1.95 1.06 -0.23
N HIS A 79 2.70 0.13 0.37
CA HIS A 79 3.97 0.36 1.05
C HIS A 79 5.02 -0.69 0.70
N LEU A 80 6.28 -0.35 0.99
CA LEU A 80 7.41 -1.27 1.02
C LEU A 80 8.04 -1.23 2.40
N ASN A 81 8.19 -2.39 3.00
CA ASN A 81 8.74 -2.52 4.34
C ASN A 81 10.26 -2.35 4.35
N LYS A 82 10.80 -1.87 5.45
CA LYS A 82 12.24 -1.86 5.72
C LYS A 82 12.51 -2.08 7.19
N ILE A 83 13.22 -3.15 7.49
CA ILE A 83 13.64 -3.51 8.86
C ILE A 83 15.15 -3.82 8.86
N PRO A 84 15.82 -3.81 10.04
CA PRO A 84 17.26 -4.09 10.10
C PRO A 84 17.66 -5.48 9.59
N GLN A 85 16.76 -6.47 9.72
CA GLN A 85 17.02 -7.86 9.35
C GLN A 85 16.76 -8.09 7.86
N SER A 86 17.78 -8.41 7.09
CA SER A 86 17.71 -8.61 5.64
C SER A 86 17.13 -9.94 5.19
N GLN A 87 16.96 -10.92 6.09
CA GLN A 87 16.42 -12.24 5.75
C GLN A 87 14.90 -12.25 5.57
N TYR A 88 14.18 -11.22 6.05
CA TYR A 88 12.73 -11.15 5.88
C TYR A 88 12.37 -10.73 4.46
N TRP A 89 11.31 -11.34 3.95
CA TRP A 89 10.77 -11.12 2.62
C TRP A 89 9.26 -11.40 2.59
N GLY A 90 8.63 -11.07 1.48
CA GLY A 90 7.23 -11.37 1.22
C GLY A 90 6.29 -10.21 1.55
N TRP A 91 5.10 -10.27 0.99
CA TRP A 91 4.03 -9.29 1.13
C TRP A 91 3.14 -9.62 2.32
N GLN A 92 2.53 -8.59 2.90
CA GLN A 92 1.58 -8.74 3.99
C GLN A 92 0.54 -7.62 3.98
N CYS A 93 -0.73 -8.00 4.17
CA CYS A 93 -1.83 -7.06 4.29
C CYS A 93 -2.19 -6.83 5.75
N PHE A 94 -2.56 -5.60 6.09
CA PHE A 94 -2.96 -5.21 7.43
C PHE A 94 -4.33 -4.55 7.42
N PHE A 95 -5.08 -4.71 8.51
CA PHE A 95 -6.41 -4.16 8.69
C PHE A 95 -6.62 -3.54 10.07
N LYS A 96 -7.61 -2.63 10.15
CA LYS A 96 -8.06 -1.98 11.37
C LYS A 96 -8.83 -2.97 12.25
N SER A 97 -8.49 -3.06 13.54
CA SER A 97 -9.26 -3.86 14.51
C SER A 97 -10.72 -3.44 14.57
N ASN A 98 -11.57 -4.37 14.94
CA ASN A 98 -13.01 -4.14 15.13
C ASN A 98 -13.71 -3.53 13.90
N ASN A 99 -13.17 -3.79 12.71
CA ASN A 99 -13.77 -3.41 11.43
C ASN A 99 -13.78 -4.61 10.48
N GLU A 100 -14.91 -5.29 10.40
CA GLU A 100 -15.08 -6.51 9.61
C GLU A 100 -14.84 -6.27 8.11
N GLN A 101 -15.22 -5.11 7.59
CA GLN A 101 -15.00 -4.76 6.18
C GLN A 101 -13.52 -4.55 5.88
N SER A 102 -12.77 -3.90 6.78
CA SER A 102 -11.30 -3.80 6.63
C SER A 102 -10.62 -5.17 6.72
N GLN A 103 -11.10 -6.06 7.59
CA GLN A 103 -10.58 -7.42 7.68
C GLN A 103 -10.89 -8.23 6.42
N LYS A 104 -12.12 -8.14 5.89
CA LYS A 104 -12.51 -8.76 4.62
C LYS A 104 -11.61 -8.28 3.49
N LEU A 105 -11.44 -6.95 3.35
CA LEU A 105 -10.57 -6.37 2.33
C LEU A 105 -9.13 -6.89 2.43
N ALA A 106 -8.54 -6.88 3.62
CA ALA A 106 -7.16 -7.34 3.81
C ALA A 106 -6.99 -8.83 3.51
N ASN A 107 -7.97 -9.67 3.86
CA ASN A 107 -7.95 -11.10 3.55
C ASN A 107 -8.04 -11.34 2.04
N SER A 108 -8.94 -10.65 1.33
CA SER A 108 -9.06 -10.73 -0.13
C SER A 108 -7.76 -10.31 -0.81
N LEU A 109 -7.16 -9.18 -0.40
CA LEU A 109 -5.87 -8.72 -0.92
C LEU A 109 -4.74 -9.72 -0.65
N GLN A 110 -4.63 -10.26 0.58
CA GLN A 110 -3.61 -11.24 0.94
C GLN A 110 -3.72 -12.52 0.10
N ASN A 111 -4.92 -13.05 -0.06
CA ASN A 111 -5.18 -14.26 -0.83
C ASN A 111 -4.86 -14.06 -2.32
N SER A 112 -5.30 -12.96 -2.89
CA SER A 112 -5.06 -12.65 -4.31
C SER A 112 -3.58 -12.38 -4.61
N LEU A 113 -2.85 -11.73 -3.70
CA LEU A 113 -1.40 -11.58 -3.81
C LEU A 113 -0.68 -12.94 -3.75
N ASN A 114 -1.10 -13.85 -2.87
CA ASN A 114 -0.54 -15.20 -2.80
C ASN A 114 -0.74 -15.96 -4.11
N GLN A 115 -1.90 -15.82 -4.75
CA GLN A 115 -2.20 -16.44 -6.04
C GLN A 115 -1.41 -15.81 -7.20
N SER A 116 -1.29 -14.48 -7.21
CA SER A 116 -0.63 -13.74 -8.29
C SER A 116 0.88 -13.92 -8.31
N ILE A 117 1.53 -13.91 -7.14
CA ILE A 117 3.00 -13.97 -7.05
C ILE A 117 3.52 -15.41 -7.05
N GLN A 118 2.73 -16.36 -6.55
CA GLN A 118 3.04 -17.81 -6.58
C GLN A 118 4.35 -18.19 -5.89
N LYS A 119 4.71 -17.47 -4.82
CA LYS A 119 5.81 -17.82 -3.91
C LYS A 119 5.24 -18.32 -2.58
N ASP A 120 6.00 -19.16 -1.88
CA ASP A 120 5.59 -19.76 -0.60
C ASP A 120 5.62 -18.73 0.56
N ASN A 121 4.78 -17.70 0.46
CA ASN A 121 4.59 -16.72 1.52
C ASN A 121 3.60 -17.25 2.57
N LYS A 122 4.09 -17.49 3.78
CA LYS A 122 3.28 -17.98 4.92
C LYS A 122 2.57 -16.87 5.70
N ARG A 123 2.73 -15.61 5.29
CA ARG A 123 2.11 -14.48 5.97
C ARG A 123 0.60 -14.46 5.69
N VAL A 124 -0.12 -14.02 6.72
CA VAL A 124 -1.58 -13.82 6.67
C VAL A 124 -1.90 -12.36 6.96
N ALA A 125 -3.10 -11.93 6.62
CA ALA A 125 -3.55 -10.58 6.98
C ALA A 125 -3.57 -10.42 8.51
N MET A 126 -3.09 -9.29 9.01
CA MET A 126 -2.93 -9.02 10.44
C MET A 126 -3.52 -7.68 10.85
N LYS A 127 -3.88 -7.57 12.13
CA LYS A 127 -4.31 -6.31 12.76
C LYS A 127 -3.15 -5.33 12.87
N LEU A 128 -3.43 -4.05 12.60
CA LEU A 128 -2.48 -2.96 12.76
C LEU A 128 -3.22 -1.69 13.19
N ASP A 129 -3.18 -1.37 14.48
CA ASP A 129 -3.94 -0.27 15.05
C ASP A 129 -3.08 0.96 15.42
N ASP A 130 -1.76 0.82 15.49
CA ASP A 130 -0.89 1.90 15.98
C ASP A 130 -0.53 2.96 14.94
N VAL A 131 -0.94 2.76 13.70
CA VAL A 131 -0.68 3.69 12.59
C VAL A 131 -1.81 4.70 12.46
N TYR A 132 -1.48 5.98 12.33
CA TYR A 132 -2.44 7.08 12.29
C TYR A 132 -3.53 6.89 11.22
N ILE A 133 -3.16 6.51 10.00
CA ILE A 133 -4.10 6.33 8.88
C ILE A 133 -5.12 5.22 9.18
N MET A 134 -4.69 4.12 9.85
CA MET A 134 -5.60 3.03 10.24
C MET A 134 -6.63 3.48 11.26
N LYS A 135 -6.26 4.42 12.16
CA LYS A 135 -7.18 4.94 13.19
C LYS A 135 -8.21 5.91 12.63
N HIS A 136 -7.86 6.70 11.62
CA HIS A 136 -8.63 7.89 11.25
C HIS A 136 -9.30 7.80 9.88
N VAL A 137 -8.96 6.84 9.03
CA VAL A 137 -9.75 6.55 7.83
C VAL A 137 -11.03 5.86 8.25
N GLU A 138 -12.17 6.39 7.81
CA GLU A 138 -13.52 5.97 8.24
C GLU A 138 -14.07 4.82 7.38
N ILE A 139 -13.69 4.79 6.11
CA ILE A 139 -14.06 3.73 5.16
C ILE A 139 -13.20 2.46 5.37
N PRO A 140 -13.60 1.31 4.83
CA PRO A 140 -12.78 0.10 4.86
C PRO A 140 -11.35 0.36 4.35
N ILE A 141 -10.35 -0.01 5.16
CA ILE A 141 -8.94 0.29 4.86
C ILE A 141 -8.05 -0.95 5.00
N SER A 142 -7.12 -1.11 4.07
CA SER A 142 -5.99 -2.03 4.21
C SER A 142 -4.67 -1.36 3.86
N ILE A 143 -3.62 -1.67 4.62
CA ILE A 143 -2.23 -1.39 4.25
C ILE A 143 -1.68 -2.66 3.61
N VAL A 144 -1.05 -2.52 2.44
CA VAL A 144 -0.37 -3.59 1.71
C VAL A 144 1.13 -3.30 1.72
N GLU A 145 1.87 -4.07 2.50
CA GLU A 145 3.32 -4.12 2.41
C GLU A 145 3.69 -5.10 1.29
N CYS A 146 4.19 -4.58 0.17
CA CYS A 146 4.44 -5.35 -1.04
C CYS A 146 5.74 -6.18 -1.00
N GLY A 147 6.62 -5.92 -0.03
CA GLY A 147 7.90 -6.60 0.14
C GLY A 147 8.89 -5.75 0.96
N PHE A 148 10.10 -6.25 1.14
CA PHE A 148 11.12 -5.66 2.01
C PHE A 148 12.28 -5.06 1.21
N LEU A 149 12.46 -3.74 1.26
CA LEU A 149 13.62 -3.04 0.71
C LEU A 149 14.95 -3.39 1.43
N SER A 150 14.87 -4.00 2.61
CA SER A 150 16.04 -4.49 3.35
C SER A 150 16.56 -5.84 2.85
N ASN A 151 15.77 -6.57 2.06
CA ASN A 151 16.16 -7.82 1.44
C ASN A 151 16.68 -7.54 0.02
N PRO A 152 17.99 -7.81 -0.30
CA PRO A 152 18.55 -7.43 -1.59
C PRO A 152 17.92 -8.16 -2.79
N GLU A 153 17.51 -9.41 -2.62
CA GLU A 153 16.86 -10.18 -3.69
C GLU A 153 15.45 -9.65 -3.96
N GLU A 154 14.71 -9.31 -2.90
CA GLU A 154 13.36 -8.76 -3.03
C GLU A 154 13.40 -7.33 -3.54
N GLU A 155 14.35 -6.50 -3.09
CA GLU A 155 14.58 -5.16 -3.63
C GLU A 155 14.75 -5.20 -5.15
N LYS A 156 15.60 -6.12 -5.66
CA LYS A 156 15.80 -6.29 -7.10
C LYS A 156 14.50 -6.63 -7.82
N GLN A 157 13.72 -7.57 -7.28
CA GLN A 157 12.40 -7.93 -7.86
C GLN A 157 11.41 -6.78 -7.84
N LEU A 158 11.35 -6.00 -6.75
CA LEU A 158 10.47 -4.83 -6.62
C LEU A 158 10.76 -3.73 -7.66
N LEU A 159 11.95 -3.71 -8.26
CA LEU A 159 12.33 -2.82 -9.35
C LEU A 159 11.97 -3.35 -10.74
N GLU A 160 11.70 -4.66 -10.87
CA GLU A 160 11.34 -5.29 -12.12
C GLU A 160 9.88 -5.01 -12.47
N ASP A 161 9.63 -4.56 -13.71
CA ASP A 161 8.27 -4.21 -14.17
C ASP A 161 7.33 -5.41 -14.14
N GLU A 162 7.82 -6.60 -14.47
CA GLU A 162 7.03 -7.84 -14.42
C GLU A 162 6.57 -8.17 -13.00
N TYR A 163 7.43 -8.00 -12.00
CA TYR A 163 7.07 -8.25 -10.61
C TYR A 163 6.08 -7.21 -10.09
N GLN A 164 6.26 -5.94 -10.45
CA GLN A 164 5.28 -4.88 -10.16
C GLN A 164 3.92 -5.15 -10.80
N ASN A 165 3.88 -5.72 -12.01
CA ASN A 165 2.65 -6.14 -12.66
C ASN A 165 1.95 -7.27 -11.89
N LYS A 166 2.69 -8.26 -11.38
CA LYS A 166 2.14 -9.33 -10.52
C LYS A 166 1.56 -8.77 -9.22
N LEU A 167 2.27 -7.83 -8.58
CA LEU A 167 1.78 -7.13 -7.38
C LEU A 167 0.50 -6.34 -7.68
N ALA A 168 0.52 -5.55 -8.75
CA ALA A 168 -0.64 -4.75 -9.15
C ALA A 168 -1.85 -5.63 -9.51
N TRP A 169 -1.63 -6.75 -10.21
CA TRP A 169 -2.68 -7.72 -10.52
C TRP A 169 -3.26 -8.34 -9.26
N GLY A 170 -2.41 -8.76 -8.29
CA GLY A 170 -2.87 -9.30 -7.02
C GLY A 170 -3.67 -8.29 -6.20
N ILE A 171 -3.26 -7.01 -6.16
CA ILE A 171 -4.01 -5.95 -5.48
C ILE A 171 -5.34 -5.69 -6.20
N TYR A 172 -5.34 -5.58 -7.52
CA TYR A 172 -6.54 -5.39 -8.34
C TYR A 172 -7.55 -6.51 -8.11
N THR A 173 -7.14 -7.77 -8.28
CA THR A 173 -8.04 -8.92 -8.10
C THR A 173 -8.54 -9.02 -6.67
N GLY A 174 -7.71 -8.71 -5.66
CA GLY A 174 -8.14 -8.67 -4.27
C GLY A 174 -9.18 -7.58 -3.97
N ILE A 175 -9.10 -6.42 -4.63
CA ILE A 175 -10.13 -5.39 -4.55
C ILE A 175 -11.43 -5.89 -5.22
N MET A 176 -11.34 -6.49 -6.40
CA MET A 176 -12.51 -7.03 -7.08
C MET A 176 -13.18 -8.13 -6.26
N ASP A 177 -12.41 -9.07 -5.71
CA ASP A 177 -12.93 -10.15 -4.84
C ASP A 177 -13.65 -9.59 -3.60
N TYR A 178 -13.15 -8.50 -3.03
CA TYR A 178 -13.81 -7.84 -1.90
C TYR A 178 -15.24 -7.40 -2.22
N PHE A 179 -15.50 -6.91 -3.43
CA PHE A 179 -16.84 -6.46 -3.84
C PHE A 179 -17.78 -7.60 -4.23
N TYR A 180 -17.24 -8.73 -4.73
CA TYR A 180 -18.04 -9.83 -5.27
C TYR A 180 -18.28 -10.99 -4.29
N THR A 181 -17.60 -11.03 -3.18
CA THR A 181 -17.78 -12.05 -2.11
C THR A 181 -18.38 -11.46 -0.85
#